data_9b2d0ddb32b550f8186dda7ded9a566e
#
_entry.id   9b2d0ddb32b550f8186dda7ded9a566e
#
_cell.length_a   1.000
_cell.length_b   1.000
_cell.length_c   1.000
_cell.angle_alpha   90.00
_cell.angle_beta   90.00
_cell.angle_gamma   90.00
#
_symmetry.space_group_name_H-M   'P 1'
#
loop_
_entity.id
_entity.type
_entity.pdbx_description
1 polymer ?
#
loop_
_entity_poly.entity_id
_entity_poly.type
_entity_poly.pdbx_seq_one_letter_code
_entity_poly.pdbx_strand_id
1 'polypeptide(L)'
;MARAALAALLWGVVASAQPPSDAAWDALQDGAIVLFRHANAPGGGDPPGLKIGDCSTQRNLDDAGRAQARRIGERFRDRRIRVGAVLTSQWCRTRETAELAFPGQARDDPSFNSFFGDSARRETQTADAKATLSRWRGPGVLVVTTHQVNITALTGVLPGSAEGVVLRPRGDGVDVVGRLAP
;
A
#
# COMPACT_ATOMS: atom_id res chain seq x y z
N MET A 1 -46.26 -8.42 38.11
CA MET A 1 -45.59 -7.41 37.27
C MET A 1 -44.30 -8.03 36.78
N ALA A 2 -44.29 -8.53 35.56
CA ALA A 2 -43.12 -9.20 34.95
C ALA A 2 -42.37 -8.18 34.11
N ARG A 3 -41.09 -7.94 34.39
CA ARG A 3 -40.18 -7.09 33.56
C ARG A 3 -39.55 -7.95 32.50
N ALA A 4 -39.88 -7.70 31.25
CA ALA A 4 -39.19 -8.28 30.10
C ALA A 4 -37.89 -7.49 29.85
N ALA A 5 -36.75 -8.19 29.91
CA ALA A 5 -35.46 -7.64 29.54
C ALA A 5 -35.27 -7.82 28.03
N LEU A 6 -35.21 -6.72 27.28
CA LEU A 6 -34.77 -6.74 25.86
C LEU A 6 -33.26 -6.91 25.82
N ALA A 7 -32.79 -8.04 25.29
CA ALA A 7 -31.38 -8.23 24.93
C ALA A 7 -31.15 -7.64 23.55
N ALA A 8 -30.37 -6.54 23.47
CA ALA A 8 -29.92 -5.96 22.21
C ALA A 8 -28.76 -6.81 21.66
N LEU A 9 -29.00 -7.51 20.56
CA LEU A 9 -27.98 -8.20 19.77
C LEU A 9 -27.18 -7.16 18.98
N LEU A 10 -25.95 -6.89 19.43
CA LEU A 10 -24.97 -6.12 18.68
C LEU A 10 -24.43 -7.00 17.53
N TRP A 11 -24.91 -6.75 16.33
CA TRP A 11 -24.33 -7.34 15.13
C TRP A 11 -23.02 -6.62 14.85
N GLY A 12 -21.91 -7.28 15.13
CA GLY A 12 -20.59 -6.83 14.71
C GLY A 12 -20.51 -6.84 13.19
N VAL A 13 -20.37 -5.65 12.58
CA VAL A 13 -20.09 -5.52 11.15
C VAL A 13 -18.66 -6.00 10.92
N VAL A 14 -18.51 -7.24 10.45
CA VAL A 14 -17.23 -7.74 9.94
C VAL A 14 -17.00 -6.98 8.64
N ALA A 15 -16.01 -6.08 8.61
CA ALA A 15 -15.58 -5.40 7.41
C ALA A 15 -15.07 -6.45 6.40
N SER A 16 -15.93 -6.85 5.49
CA SER A 16 -15.59 -7.76 4.40
C SER A 16 -14.59 -7.06 3.49
N ALA A 17 -13.37 -7.58 3.36
CA ALA A 17 -12.39 -7.06 2.41
C ALA A 17 -12.96 -7.18 1.01
N GLN A 18 -13.36 -6.07 0.41
CA GLN A 18 -13.93 -6.05 -0.94
C GLN A 18 -12.91 -6.56 -1.97
N PRO A 19 -13.33 -7.39 -2.94
CA PRO A 19 -12.44 -7.82 -4.01
C PRO A 19 -11.99 -6.62 -4.87
N PRO A 20 -10.87 -6.73 -5.60
CA PRO A 20 -10.43 -5.71 -6.55
C PRO A 20 -11.54 -5.40 -7.56
N SER A 21 -11.77 -4.12 -7.86
CA SER A 21 -12.87 -3.69 -8.75
C SER A 21 -12.46 -2.50 -9.63
N ASP A 22 -13.12 -2.36 -10.78
CA ASP A 22 -12.95 -1.18 -11.64
C ASP A 22 -13.40 0.10 -10.94
N ALA A 23 -14.42 0.06 -10.07
CA ALA A 23 -14.86 1.19 -9.27
C ALA A 23 -13.76 1.76 -8.35
N ALA A 24 -12.81 0.94 -7.92
CA ALA A 24 -11.67 1.42 -7.14
C ALA A 24 -10.70 2.28 -7.98
N TRP A 25 -10.63 2.04 -9.30
CA TRP A 25 -9.87 2.88 -10.22
C TRP A 25 -10.50 4.27 -10.38
N ASP A 26 -11.83 4.34 -10.41
CA ASP A 26 -12.58 5.61 -10.51
C ASP A 26 -12.45 6.46 -9.24
N ALA A 27 -12.10 5.83 -8.12
CA ALA A 27 -11.81 6.52 -6.87
C ALA A 27 -10.44 7.21 -6.84
N LEU A 28 -9.54 6.94 -7.81
CA LEU A 28 -8.22 7.58 -7.92
C LEU A 28 -8.34 8.98 -8.54
N GLN A 29 -8.89 9.90 -7.77
CA GLN A 29 -9.03 11.32 -8.09
C GLN A 29 -8.05 12.16 -7.27
N ASP A 30 -8.03 13.47 -7.49
CA ASP A 30 -7.21 14.40 -6.72
C ASP A 30 -7.37 14.21 -5.20
N GLY A 31 -6.26 14.14 -4.51
CA GLY A 31 -6.21 13.90 -3.08
C GLY A 31 -6.33 12.42 -2.66
N ALA A 32 -6.59 11.48 -3.58
CA ALA A 32 -6.57 10.06 -3.26
C ALA A 32 -5.13 9.57 -3.00
N ILE A 33 -5.05 8.44 -2.29
CA ILE A 33 -3.80 7.74 -2.01
C ILE A 33 -3.97 6.29 -2.47
N VAL A 34 -2.91 5.68 -3.01
CA VAL A 34 -2.88 4.24 -3.22
C VAL A 34 -1.60 3.65 -2.67
N LEU A 35 -1.75 2.61 -1.87
CA LEU A 35 -0.64 1.81 -1.35
C LEU A 35 -0.51 0.54 -2.18
N PHE A 36 0.54 0.40 -2.96
CA PHE A 36 0.86 -0.85 -3.65
C PHE A 36 1.82 -1.69 -2.82
N ARG A 37 1.48 -2.96 -2.61
CA ARG A 37 2.51 -3.92 -2.25
C ARG A 37 3.48 -4.05 -3.41
N HIS A 38 4.79 -4.15 -3.13
CA HIS A 38 5.78 -4.44 -4.16
C HIS A 38 5.33 -5.61 -5.03
N ALA A 39 5.72 -5.59 -6.30
CA ALA A 39 5.42 -6.63 -7.26
C ALA A 39 6.10 -7.97 -6.87
N ASN A 40 5.86 -9.02 -7.63
CA ASN A 40 6.35 -10.35 -7.25
C ASN A 40 7.86 -10.37 -7.05
N ALA A 41 8.26 -10.83 -5.88
CA ALA A 41 9.64 -11.07 -5.48
C ALA A 41 9.65 -12.42 -4.78
N PRO A 42 10.12 -13.49 -5.41
CA PRO A 42 10.06 -14.86 -4.88
C PRO A 42 10.75 -15.02 -3.53
N GLY A 43 10.24 -15.95 -2.71
CA GLY A 43 10.77 -16.27 -1.39
C GLY A 43 9.99 -15.61 -0.24
N GLY A 44 10.35 -15.98 0.98
CA GLY A 44 9.73 -15.53 2.24
C GLY A 44 10.74 -14.76 3.11
N GLY A 45 10.46 -13.50 3.38
CA GLY A 45 11.35 -12.65 4.17
C GLY A 45 12.55 -12.12 3.39
N ASP A 46 13.45 -11.46 4.06
CA ASP A 46 14.71 -10.96 3.50
C ASP A 46 15.88 -11.84 3.94
N PRO A 47 16.94 -11.98 3.12
CA PRO A 47 18.13 -12.76 3.49
C PRO A 47 18.80 -12.19 4.74
N PRO A 48 19.47 -13.05 5.53
CA PRO A 48 20.34 -12.58 6.60
C PRO A 48 21.41 -11.62 6.05
N GLY A 49 21.67 -10.52 6.76
CA GLY A 49 22.68 -9.55 6.34
C GLY A 49 22.20 -8.55 5.27
N LEU A 50 20.88 -8.42 5.04
CA LEU A 50 20.30 -7.38 4.19
C LEU A 50 20.91 -6.00 4.49
N LYS A 51 21.30 -5.28 3.43
CA LYS A 51 21.78 -3.91 3.49
C LYS A 51 20.91 -3.02 2.62
N ILE A 52 20.41 -1.93 3.19
CA ILE A 52 19.71 -0.88 2.41
C ILE A 52 20.70 -0.26 1.42
N GLY A 53 20.26 -0.12 0.15
CA GLY A 53 21.08 0.41 -0.93
C GLY A 53 21.91 -0.63 -1.69
N ASP A 54 22.05 -1.84 -1.15
CA ASP A 54 22.76 -2.95 -1.82
C ASP A 54 21.77 -4.05 -2.22
N CYS A 55 21.32 -4.00 -3.49
CA CYS A 55 20.32 -4.94 -4.01
C CYS A 55 20.83 -6.39 -4.12
N SER A 56 22.14 -6.62 -4.13
CA SER A 56 22.71 -7.97 -4.18
C SER A 56 22.46 -8.74 -2.87
N THR A 57 22.21 -8.02 -1.78
CA THR A 57 21.91 -8.58 -0.45
C THR A 57 20.41 -8.70 -0.17
N GLN A 58 19.56 -8.37 -1.15
CA GLN A 58 18.12 -8.31 -0.96
C GLN A 58 17.37 -9.31 -1.83
N ARG A 59 16.14 -9.59 -1.46
CA ARG A 59 15.17 -10.28 -2.29
C ARG A 59 14.59 -9.29 -3.31
N ASN A 60 14.79 -9.57 -4.59
CA ASN A 60 14.44 -8.68 -5.70
C ASN A 60 13.25 -9.21 -6.53
N LEU A 61 12.71 -8.37 -7.42
CA LEU A 61 11.66 -8.77 -8.35
C LEU A 61 12.18 -9.84 -9.32
N ASP A 62 11.29 -10.77 -9.69
CA ASP A 62 11.47 -11.61 -10.86
C ASP A 62 10.87 -10.95 -12.12
N ASP A 63 10.93 -11.62 -13.26
CA ASP A 63 10.40 -11.08 -14.51
C ASP A 63 8.88 -10.92 -14.48
N ALA A 64 8.16 -11.81 -13.77
CA ALA A 64 6.73 -11.66 -13.55
C ALA A 64 6.41 -10.42 -12.72
N GLY A 65 7.21 -10.15 -11.67
CA GLY A 65 7.11 -8.94 -10.87
C GLY A 65 7.39 -7.68 -11.67
N ARG A 66 8.43 -7.68 -12.51
CA ARG A 66 8.72 -6.55 -13.41
C ARG A 66 7.58 -6.28 -14.39
N ALA A 67 6.97 -7.34 -14.93
CA ALA A 67 5.78 -7.20 -15.78
C ALA A 67 4.57 -6.65 -15.01
N GLN A 68 4.33 -7.10 -13.77
CA GLN A 68 3.28 -6.54 -12.91
C GLN A 68 3.50 -5.04 -12.65
N ALA A 69 4.72 -4.64 -12.32
CA ALA A 69 5.05 -3.24 -12.06
C ALA A 69 4.79 -2.33 -13.28
N ARG A 70 5.17 -2.77 -14.49
CA ARG A 70 4.88 -2.03 -15.73
C ARG A 70 3.38 -1.88 -15.97
N ARG A 71 2.60 -2.96 -15.74
CA ARG A 71 1.14 -2.91 -15.89
C ARG A 71 0.48 -1.89 -14.95
N ILE A 72 0.98 -1.71 -13.72
CA ILE A 72 0.49 -0.63 -12.85
C ILE A 72 0.58 0.71 -13.58
N GLY A 73 1.75 1.06 -14.11
CA GLY A 73 1.96 2.33 -14.82
C GLY A 73 1.12 2.46 -16.08
N GLU A 74 0.96 1.38 -16.85
CA GLU A 74 0.10 1.32 -18.03
C GLU A 74 -1.35 1.66 -17.67
N ARG A 75 -1.91 1.01 -16.64
CA ARG A 75 -3.28 1.28 -16.18
C ARG A 75 -3.50 2.72 -15.72
N PHE A 76 -2.51 3.35 -15.09
CA PHE A 76 -2.58 4.78 -14.73
C PHE A 76 -2.62 5.66 -15.97
N ARG A 77 -1.78 5.38 -16.97
CA ARG A 77 -1.74 6.14 -18.24
C ARG A 77 -3.03 5.97 -19.04
N ASP A 78 -3.50 4.74 -19.22
CA ASP A 78 -4.71 4.42 -19.98
C ASP A 78 -5.95 5.13 -19.40
N ARG A 79 -6.02 5.23 -18.07
CA ARG A 79 -7.10 5.93 -17.36
C ARG A 79 -6.84 7.43 -17.18
N ARG A 80 -5.71 7.95 -17.66
CA ARG A 80 -5.28 9.35 -17.51
C ARG A 80 -5.30 9.83 -16.06
N ILE A 81 -4.95 8.93 -15.12
CA ILE A 81 -4.89 9.26 -13.70
C ILE A 81 -3.67 10.13 -13.45
N ARG A 82 -3.89 11.32 -12.91
CA ARG A 82 -2.82 12.24 -12.55
C ARG A 82 -2.10 11.76 -11.30
N VAL A 83 -0.81 11.47 -11.42
CA VAL A 83 0.06 11.16 -10.29
C VAL A 83 0.66 12.46 -9.76
N GLY A 84 0.47 12.73 -8.47
CA GLY A 84 0.99 13.93 -7.81
C GLY A 84 2.35 13.69 -7.14
N ALA A 85 2.55 12.50 -6.57
CA ALA A 85 3.82 12.08 -6.01
C ALA A 85 3.90 10.55 -5.98
N VAL A 86 5.13 10.02 -6.01
CA VAL A 86 5.44 8.60 -5.86
C VAL A 86 6.44 8.43 -4.73
N LEU A 87 6.02 7.79 -3.64
CA LEU A 87 6.88 7.44 -2.52
C LEU A 87 7.17 5.93 -2.52
N THR A 88 8.32 5.54 -2.03
CA THR A 88 8.70 4.14 -1.95
C THR A 88 9.49 3.85 -0.68
N SER A 89 9.32 2.65 -0.14
CA SER A 89 10.27 2.07 0.82
C SER A 89 11.67 2.01 0.19
N GLN A 90 12.70 2.03 1.01
CA GLN A 90 14.09 1.96 0.59
C GLN A 90 14.55 0.56 0.13
N TRP A 91 13.68 -0.45 0.17
CA TRP A 91 13.97 -1.81 -0.34
C TRP A 91 14.02 -1.83 -1.86
N CYS A 92 14.96 -2.58 -2.42
CA CYS A 92 15.14 -2.64 -3.88
C CYS A 92 13.88 -3.09 -4.63
N ARG A 93 13.14 -4.08 -4.14
CA ARG A 93 11.89 -4.55 -4.75
C ARG A 93 10.79 -3.51 -4.79
N THR A 94 10.70 -2.62 -3.80
CA THR A 94 9.72 -1.53 -3.80
C THR A 94 10.16 -0.40 -4.72
N ARG A 95 11.43 -0.02 -4.69
CA ARG A 95 12.01 0.97 -5.62
C ARG A 95 11.85 0.52 -7.08
N GLU A 96 12.22 -0.72 -7.40
CA GLU A 96 12.09 -1.26 -8.75
C GLU A 96 10.61 -1.30 -9.19
N THR A 97 9.67 -1.64 -8.28
CA THR A 97 8.23 -1.57 -8.57
C THR A 97 7.81 -0.13 -8.93
N ALA A 98 8.23 0.85 -8.12
CA ALA A 98 7.90 2.26 -8.36
C ALA A 98 8.50 2.80 -9.66
N GLU A 99 9.79 2.52 -9.91
CA GLU A 99 10.50 3.01 -11.10
C GLU A 99 9.96 2.42 -12.40
N LEU A 100 9.59 1.13 -12.40
CA LEU A 100 8.99 0.50 -13.57
C LEU A 100 7.57 1.01 -13.87
N ALA A 101 6.80 1.36 -12.83
CA ALA A 101 5.47 1.91 -12.98
C ALA A 101 5.49 3.42 -13.32
N PHE A 102 6.36 4.19 -12.68
CA PHE A 102 6.42 5.66 -12.75
C PHE A 102 7.88 6.14 -12.90
N PRO A 103 8.50 5.96 -14.06
CA PRO A 103 9.93 6.23 -14.27
C PRO A 103 10.34 7.65 -13.87
N GLY A 104 11.40 7.75 -13.07
CA GLY A 104 11.99 9.02 -12.64
C GLY A 104 11.17 9.82 -11.60
N GLN A 105 10.07 9.24 -11.06
CA GLN A 105 9.21 9.94 -10.10
C GLN A 105 9.38 9.43 -8.66
N ALA A 106 9.94 8.23 -8.48
CA ALA A 106 10.04 7.58 -7.18
C ALA A 106 10.98 8.33 -6.23
N ARG A 107 10.52 8.53 -5.00
CA ARG A 107 11.30 9.10 -3.89
C ARG A 107 11.24 8.17 -2.69
N ASP A 108 12.39 7.91 -2.10
CA ASP A 108 12.47 7.11 -0.88
C ASP A 108 11.80 7.83 0.30
N ASP A 109 11.01 7.07 1.05
CA ASP A 109 10.49 7.51 2.34
C ASP A 109 10.62 6.36 3.35
N PRO A 110 11.52 6.48 4.34
CA PRO A 110 11.74 5.46 5.36
C PRO A 110 10.50 5.08 6.16
N SER A 111 9.47 5.94 6.23
CA SER A 111 8.22 5.63 6.92
C SER A 111 7.48 4.42 6.31
N PHE A 112 7.79 4.06 5.06
CA PHE A 112 7.23 2.90 4.36
C PHE A 112 8.15 1.68 4.35
N ASN A 113 9.26 1.70 5.08
CA ASN A 113 10.17 0.56 5.21
C ASN A 113 9.50 -0.64 5.89
N SER A 114 9.94 -1.85 5.50
CA SER A 114 9.40 -3.09 6.09
C SER A 114 9.80 -3.24 7.55
N PHE A 115 8.85 -3.65 8.36
CA PHE A 115 9.11 -4.17 9.71
C PHE A 115 8.85 -5.69 9.80
N PHE A 116 8.83 -6.39 8.67
CA PHE A 116 8.74 -7.85 8.65
C PHE A 116 9.96 -8.46 9.36
N GLY A 117 9.70 -9.30 10.39
CA GLY A 117 10.76 -9.85 11.23
C GLY A 117 11.22 -8.95 12.38
N ASP A 118 10.72 -7.71 12.45
CA ASP A 118 11.01 -6.78 13.55
C ASP A 118 9.70 -6.14 14.06
N SER A 119 8.95 -6.91 14.84
CA SER A 119 7.65 -6.48 15.37
C SER A 119 7.74 -5.29 16.34
N ALA A 120 8.90 -5.05 16.94
CA ALA A 120 9.11 -3.92 17.85
C ALA A 120 8.98 -2.56 17.14
N ARG A 121 9.27 -2.52 15.83
CA ARG A 121 9.15 -1.30 15.01
C ARG A 121 7.74 -1.04 14.48
N ARG A 122 6.83 -2.01 14.60
CA ARG A 122 5.50 -1.94 13.98
C ARG A 122 4.74 -0.67 14.33
N GLU A 123 4.68 -0.34 15.62
CA GLU A 123 3.86 0.78 16.09
C GLU A 123 4.41 2.13 15.61
N THR A 124 5.69 2.39 15.85
CA THR A 124 6.36 3.62 15.41
C THR A 124 6.32 3.78 13.88
N GLN A 125 6.67 2.71 13.15
CA GLN A 125 6.66 2.70 11.68
C GLN A 125 5.26 2.97 11.11
N THR A 126 4.21 2.41 11.74
CA THR A 126 2.82 2.64 11.32
C THR A 126 2.38 4.07 11.61
N ALA A 127 2.79 4.64 12.76
CA ALA A 127 2.48 6.02 13.11
C ALA A 127 3.14 7.02 12.14
N ASP A 128 4.42 6.82 11.80
CA ASP A 128 5.15 7.65 10.85
C ASP A 128 4.50 7.60 9.46
N ALA A 129 4.15 6.40 8.98
CA ALA A 129 3.45 6.23 7.71
C ALA A 129 2.08 6.94 7.72
N LYS A 130 1.28 6.79 8.78
CA LYS A 130 0.00 7.52 8.93
C LYS A 130 0.19 9.02 8.87
N ALA A 131 1.19 9.55 9.57
CA ALA A 131 1.49 10.99 9.57
C ALA A 131 1.87 11.49 8.16
N THR A 132 2.58 10.69 7.36
CA THR A 132 2.89 11.03 5.96
C THR A 132 1.63 11.02 5.09
N LEU A 133 0.81 9.97 5.19
CA LEU A 133 -0.42 9.82 4.40
C LEU A 133 -1.45 10.91 4.75
N SER A 134 -1.66 11.20 6.03
CA SER A 134 -2.65 12.18 6.49
C SER A 134 -2.34 13.62 6.07
N ARG A 135 -1.10 13.93 5.69
CA ARG A 135 -0.70 15.26 5.17
C ARG A 135 -0.95 15.44 3.67
N TRP A 136 -1.24 14.36 2.93
CA TRP A 136 -1.47 14.48 1.49
C TRP A 136 -2.75 15.26 1.17
N ARG A 137 -2.63 16.26 0.30
CA ARG A 137 -3.76 17.10 -0.15
C ARG A 137 -3.82 17.23 -1.67
N GLY A 138 -3.02 16.46 -2.41
CA GLY A 138 -2.90 16.61 -3.86
C GLY A 138 -2.02 17.81 -4.26
N PRO A 139 -2.01 18.23 -5.51
CA PRO A 139 -2.85 17.72 -6.60
C PRO A 139 -2.47 16.31 -7.05
N GLY A 140 -3.42 15.59 -7.62
CA GLY A 140 -3.25 14.22 -8.13
C GLY A 140 -3.28 13.16 -7.03
N VAL A 141 -2.90 11.95 -7.39
CA VAL A 141 -2.86 10.78 -6.51
C VAL A 141 -1.47 10.66 -5.88
N LEU A 142 -1.43 10.39 -4.58
CA LEU A 142 -0.21 9.90 -3.93
C LEU A 142 -0.11 8.38 -4.16
N VAL A 143 0.92 7.96 -4.86
CA VAL A 143 1.27 6.55 -5.01
C VAL A 143 2.36 6.18 -4.00
N VAL A 144 2.18 5.08 -3.30
CA VAL A 144 3.19 4.55 -2.37
C VAL A 144 3.44 3.09 -2.70
N THR A 145 4.70 2.70 -2.94
CA THR A 145 5.10 1.30 -3.03
C THR A 145 5.76 0.85 -1.72
N THR A 146 5.19 -0.16 -1.09
CA THR A 146 5.59 -0.62 0.24
C THR A 146 5.41 -2.14 0.39
N HIS A 147 5.25 -2.63 1.60
CA HIS A 147 5.23 -4.05 1.94
C HIS A 147 3.87 -4.46 2.50
N GLN A 148 3.57 -5.76 2.39
CA GLN A 148 2.33 -6.32 2.92
C GLN A 148 2.11 -5.95 4.39
N VAL A 149 3.14 -6.06 5.24
CA VAL A 149 3.03 -5.80 6.68
C VAL A 149 2.64 -4.35 6.97
N ASN A 150 3.16 -3.39 6.20
CA ASN A 150 2.84 -1.97 6.32
C ASN A 150 1.39 -1.71 5.91
N ILE A 151 0.96 -2.23 4.76
CA ILE A 151 -0.41 -2.05 4.28
C ILE A 151 -1.39 -2.69 5.24
N THR A 152 -1.12 -3.91 5.72
CA THR A 152 -2.01 -4.58 6.69
C THR A 152 -2.10 -3.82 8.01
N ALA A 153 -0.99 -3.27 8.51
CA ALA A 153 -1.01 -2.48 9.74
C ALA A 153 -1.78 -1.16 9.61
N LEU A 154 -1.71 -0.53 8.43
CA LEU A 154 -2.39 0.73 8.13
C LEU A 154 -3.88 0.57 7.86
N THR A 155 -4.30 -0.54 7.26
CA THR A 155 -5.62 -0.69 6.63
C THR A 155 -6.41 -1.92 7.05
N GLY A 156 -5.78 -2.90 7.67
CA GLY A 156 -6.35 -4.24 7.93
C GLY A 156 -6.40 -5.13 6.68
N VAL A 157 -6.08 -4.61 5.48
CA VAL A 157 -6.12 -5.37 4.21
C VAL A 157 -4.83 -6.15 4.02
N LEU A 158 -4.94 -7.42 3.62
CA LEU A 158 -3.82 -8.28 3.23
C LEU A 158 -3.70 -8.27 1.69
N PRO A 159 -2.82 -7.44 1.09
CA PRO A 159 -2.73 -7.35 -0.36
C PRO A 159 -1.86 -8.45 -0.96
N GLY A 160 -2.21 -8.90 -2.17
CA GLY A 160 -1.35 -9.71 -3.04
C GLY A 160 -0.17 -8.89 -3.61
N SER A 161 0.75 -9.56 -4.35
CA SER A 161 1.85 -8.87 -5.05
C SER A 161 1.31 -7.90 -6.10
N ALA A 162 1.84 -6.69 -6.15
CA ALA A 162 1.40 -5.58 -7.02
C ALA A 162 -0.06 -5.13 -6.83
N GLU A 163 -0.76 -5.65 -5.82
CA GLU A 163 -2.10 -5.20 -5.49
C GLU A 163 -2.06 -3.84 -4.79
N GLY A 164 -2.98 -2.95 -5.17
CA GLY A 164 -3.15 -1.63 -4.62
C GLY A 164 -4.33 -1.54 -3.65
N VAL A 165 -4.18 -0.78 -2.57
CA VAL A 165 -5.27 -0.41 -1.66
C VAL A 165 -5.49 1.09 -1.77
N VAL A 166 -6.68 1.49 -2.24
CA VAL A 166 -7.05 2.90 -2.42
C VAL A 166 -7.57 3.48 -1.12
N LEU A 167 -7.05 4.64 -0.77
CA LEU A 167 -7.35 5.32 0.49
C LEU A 167 -7.81 6.76 0.23
N ARG A 168 -8.61 7.27 1.16
CA ARG A 168 -8.92 8.69 1.30
C ARG A 168 -8.43 9.19 2.66
N PRO A 169 -7.72 10.32 2.73
CA PRO A 169 -7.42 10.96 4.01
C PRO A 169 -8.70 11.34 4.74
N ARG A 170 -8.75 11.06 6.05
CA ARG A 170 -9.87 11.42 6.91
C ARG A 170 -9.37 11.82 8.29
N GLY A 171 -9.41 13.13 8.58
CA GLY A 171 -8.82 13.65 9.82
C GLY A 171 -7.34 13.33 9.90
N ASP A 172 -6.92 12.66 10.96
CA ASP A 172 -5.57 12.14 11.21
C ASP A 172 -5.35 10.70 10.73
N GLY A 173 -6.36 10.10 10.06
CA GLY A 173 -6.34 8.74 9.55
C GLY A 173 -6.62 8.64 8.05
N VAL A 174 -6.93 7.41 7.62
CA VAL A 174 -7.29 7.09 6.25
C VAL A 174 -8.44 6.09 6.21
N ASP A 175 -9.36 6.27 5.28
CA ASP A 175 -10.43 5.30 4.98
C ASP A 175 -10.03 4.44 3.78
N VAL A 176 -10.29 3.14 3.84
CA VAL A 176 -10.14 2.23 2.69
C VAL A 176 -11.33 2.40 1.76
N VAL A 177 -11.06 2.75 0.50
CA VAL A 177 -12.09 2.99 -0.53
C VAL A 177 -12.26 1.77 -1.44
N GLY A 178 -11.19 1.04 -1.71
CA GLY A 178 -11.23 -0.14 -2.56
C GLY A 178 -9.86 -0.76 -2.79
N ARG A 179 -9.82 -1.79 -3.64
CA ARG A 179 -8.63 -2.55 -3.98
C ARG A 179 -8.45 -2.59 -5.50
N LEU A 180 -7.21 -2.54 -5.96
CA LEU A 180 -6.83 -2.59 -7.37
C LEU A 180 -6.09 -3.89 -7.66
N ALA A 181 -6.56 -4.63 -8.65
CA ALA A 181 -5.75 -5.71 -9.21
C ALA A 181 -4.62 -5.13 -10.08
N PRO A 182 -3.43 -5.82 -10.12
CA PRO A 182 -2.32 -5.42 -10.97
C PRO A 182 -2.61 -5.57 -12.46
#